data_a56eaee30cd4617319aef05ca1241267
#
_entry.id   a56eaee30cd4617319aef05ca1241267
#
_cell.length_a   1.000
_cell.length_b   1.000
_cell.length_c   1.000
_cell.angle_alpha   90.00
_cell.angle_beta   90.00
_cell.angle_gamma   90.00
#
_symmetry.space_group_name_H-M   'P 1'
#
loop_
_entity.id
_entity.type
_entity.pdbx_description
1 polymer ?
#
loop_
_entity_poly.entity_id
_entity_poly.type
_entity_poly.pdbx_seq_one_letter_code
_entity_poly.pdbx_strand_id
1 'polypeptide(L)'
;LTFPSESTRALSGIRAYLFDLDGVLTPTATVHMHAWARLFTPFLEQHGAAPYTEADYFSYIDGKPRYDGVRSLLESRGIRVPEGDVTDSPSADTVHGLGNRKNEAFNATLAEEGVAAYPASVAFLDAVQANGCHVAVVSSSKNAPSVLAAAGIADRFEVVVDGAVAARDGIPGKPAPDTFERAAELLGVPTTECAVVEDAESGVMAGAAGDFGVVIGVDRGVGRSTLEALGADIVVDELDELIPLLPANADTIANDSPREDRE
;
A
#
# COMPACT_ATOMS: atom_id res chain seq x y z
N LEU A 1 -3.30 16.56 18.27
CA LEU A 1 -4.52 16.33 17.48
C LEU A 1 -5.59 15.72 18.40
N THR A 2 -6.78 16.32 18.47
CA THR A 2 -7.91 15.74 19.22
C THR A 2 -8.76 15.01 18.18
N PHE A 3 -8.62 13.71 18.08
CA PHE A 3 -9.49 12.92 17.21
C PHE A 3 -10.93 12.96 17.74
N PRO A 4 -11.95 13.05 16.85
CA PRO A 4 -13.33 12.94 17.26
C PRO A 4 -13.59 11.58 17.93
N SER A 5 -14.55 11.50 18.85
CA SER A 5 -15.00 10.24 19.47
C SER A 5 -15.44 9.17 18.46
N GLU A 6 -15.71 9.57 17.22
CA GLU A 6 -16.05 8.71 16.10
C GLU A 6 -14.85 7.89 15.61
N SER A 7 -13.63 8.45 15.58
CA SER A 7 -12.42 7.72 15.15
C SER A 7 -12.05 6.58 16.10
N THR A 8 -12.19 6.79 17.41
CA THR A 8 -11.99 5.72 18.42
C THR A 8 -13.03 4.61 18.24
N ARG A 9 -14.25 4.98 17.86
CA ARG A 9 -15.33 4.02 17.62
C ARG A 9 -15.13 3.24 16.33
N ALA A 10 -14.54 3.87 15.31
CA ALA A 10 -14.23 3.23 14.03
C ALA A 10 -13.21 2.10 14.17
N LEU A 11 -12.22 2.21 15.07
CA LEU A 11 -11.22 1.17 15.31
C LEU A 11 -11.70 0.08 16.30
N SER A 12 -12.85 0.30 16.95
CA SER A 12 -13.46 -0.68 17.86
C SER A 12 -14.10 -1.81 17.06
N GLY A 13 -13.62 -3.03 17.22
CA GLY A 13 -14.11 -4.20 16.49
C GLY A 13 -13.27 -4.58 15.27
N ILE A 14 -12.24 -3.81 14.94
CA ILE A 14 -11.26 -4.20 13.92
C ILE A 14 -10.40 -5.34 14.45
N ARG A 15 -10.30 -6.41 13.66
CA ARG A 15 -9.57 -7.64 13.97
C ARG A 15 -8.42 -7.90 13.00
N ALA A 16 -8.41 -7.22 11.86
CA ALA A 16 -7.33 -7.32 10.89
C ALA A 16 -6.98 -5.95 10.30
N TYR A 17 -5.71 -5.72 10.04
CA TYR A 17 -5.20 -4.56 9.34
C TYR A 17 -4.53 -5.00 8.04
N LEU A 18 -5.02 -4.46 6.92
CA LEU A 18 -4.58 -4.75 5.57
C LEU A 18 -3.77 -3.55 5.07
N PHE A 19 -2.46 -3.65 5.16
CA PHE A 19 -1.55 -2.55 4.85
C PHE A 19 -1.15 -2.56 3.38
N ASP A 20 -1.23 -1.43 2.71
CA ASP A 20 -0.36 -1.22 1.56
C ASP A 20 1.12 -1.20 2.00
N LEU A 21 2.03 -1.33 1.05
CA LEU A 21 3.47 -1.38 1.33
C LEU A 21 4.15 -0.05 1.03
N ASP A 22 4.01 0.42 -0.21
CA ASP A 22 4.78 1.54 -0.76
C ASP A 22 4.16 2.87 -0.32
N GLY A 23 4.81 3.60 0.59
CA GLY A 23 4.27 4.82 1.20
C GLY A 23 3.58 4.60 2.55
N VAL A 24 3.12 3.38 2.83
CA VAL A 24 2.49 3.02 4.12
C VAL A 24 3.50 2.40 5.08
N LEU A 25 4.10 1.27 4.71
CA LEU A 25 5.09 0.56 5.54
C LEU A 25 6.52 0.98 5.24
N THR A 26 6.81 1.32 3.98
CA THR A 26 8.16 1.65 3.52
C THR A 26 8.16 2.88 2.61
N PRO A 27 9.25 3.69 2.58
CA PRO A 27 9.38 4.86 1.71
C PRO A 27 9.68 4.49 0.24
N THR A 28 9.31 3.31 -0.20
CA THR A 28 9.60 2.81 -1.55
C THR A 28 8.79 3.49 -2.65
N ALA A 29 7.74 4.23 -2.31
CA ALA A 29 7.06 5.12 -3.27
C ALA A 29 8.05 6.04 -3.99
N THR A 30 9.01 6.65 -3.27
CA THR A 30 10.06 7.50 -3.87
C THR A 30 10.96 6.69 -4.82
N VAL A 31 11.34 5.46 -4.46
CA VAL A 31 12.13 4.56 -5.31
C VAL A 31 11.33 4.20 -6.58
N HIS A 32 10.03 3.95 -6.43
CA HIS A 32 9.12 3.74 -7.56
C HIS A 32 9.06 4.96 -8.48
N MET A 33 8.90 6.17 -7.93
CA MET A 33 8.87 7.43 -8.68
C MET A 33 10.15 7.64 -9.48
N HIS A 34 11.32 7.43 -8.88
CA HIS A 34 12.61 7.54 -9.57
C HIS A 34 12.75 6.51 -10.69
N ALA A 35 12.34 5.26 -10.46
CA ALA A 35 12.39 4.22 -11.49
C ALA A 35 11.47 4.53 -12.68
N TRP A 36 10.29 5.09 -12.44
CA TRP A 36 9.39 5.56 -13.48
C TRP A 36 9.94 6.75 -14.25
N ALA A 37 10.54 7.71 -13.56
CA ALA A 37 11.20 8.85 -14.20
C ALA A 37 12.37 8.40 -15.09
N ARG A 38 13.20 7.46 -14.63
CA ARG A 38 14.30 6.87 -15.42
C ARG A 38 13.79 6.18 -16.70
N LEU A 39 12.61 5.57 -16.65
CA LEU A 39 11.98 4.97 -17.83
C LEU A 39 11.40 6.03 -18.76
N PHE A 40 10.48 6.85 -18.24
CA PHE A 40 9.63 7.67 -19.10
C PHE A 40 10.30 8.95 -19.61
N THR A 41 11.24 9.53 -18.88
CA THR A 41 11.91 10.76 -19.34
C THR A 41 12.56 10.58 -20.72
N PRO A 42 13.48 9.61 -20.92
CA PRO A 42 14.07 9.41 -22.26
C PRO A 42 13.09 8.84 -23.27
N PHE A 43 12.13 8.01 -22.84
CA PHE A 43 11.14 7.43 -23.76
C PHE A 43 10.21 8.48 -24.37
N LEU A 44 9.66 9.37 -23.55
CA LEU A 44 8.78 10.44 -24.02
C LEU A 44 9.53 11.46 -24.88
N GLU A 45 10.78 11.77 -24.53
CA GLU A 45 11.64 12.65 -25.33
C GLU A 45 11.86 12.07 -26.75
N GLN A 46 12.14 10.79 -26.87
CA GLN A 46 12.29 10.11 -28.17
C GLN A 46 11.03 10.13 -29.01
N HIS A 47 9.85 10.18 -28.37
CA HIS A 47 8.55 10.25 -29.05
C HIS A 47 8.07 11.70 -29.27
N GLY A 48 8.86 12.71 -28.90
CA GLY A 48 8.46 14.12 -29.04
C GLY A 48 7.22 14.48 -28.21
N ALA A 49 6.95 13.73 -27.17
CA ALA A 49 5.80 13.93 -26.28
C ALA A 49 6.13 14.91 -25.14
N ALA A 50 5.08 15.36 -24.42
CA ALA A 50 5.26 16.19 -23.23
C ALA A 50 6.12 15.45 -22.18
N PRO A 51 7.07 16.14 -21.52
CA PRO A 51 7.98 15.54 -20.55
C PRO A 51 7.23 14.83 -19.41
N TYR A 52 7.87 13.80 -18.84
CA TYR A 52 7.41 13.17 -17.61
C TYR A 52 7.59 14.12 -16.43
N THR A 53 6.59 14.17 -15.56
CA THR A 53 6.57 15.00 -14.35
C THR A 53 6.17 14.17 -13.14
N GLU A 54 6.44 14.67 -11.93
CA GLU A 54 5.99 14.05 -10.69
C GLU A 54 4.46 13.96 -10.61
N ALA A 55 3.73 14.96 -11.14
CA ALA A 55 2.27 14.92 -11.22
C ALA A 55 1.74 13.75 -12.07
N ASP A 56 2.51 13.32 -13.06
CA ASP A 56 2.14 12.15 -13.87
C ASP A 56 2.18 10.85 -13.06
N TYR A 57 3.09 10.75 -12.09
CA TYR A 57 3.13 9.60 -11.19
C TYR A 57 1.81 9.46 -10.44
N PHE A 58 1.40 10.48 -9.73
CA PHE A 58 0.16 10.45 -8.95
C PHE A 58 -1.09 10.27 -9.82
N SER A 59 -1.15 10.91 -10.99
CA SER A 59 -2.34 10.87 -11.85
C SER A 59 -2.52 9.55 -12.60
N TYR A 60 -1.44 8.90 -13.00
CA TYR A 60 -1.52 7.80 -13.97
C TYR A 60 -0.94 6.47 -13.50
N ILE A 61 -0.10 6.48 -12.47
CA ILE A 61 0.74 5.33 -12.12
C ILE A 61 0.48 4.83 -10.70
N ASP A 62 0.41 5.75 -9.76
CA ASP A 62 0.42 5.44 -8.33
C ASP A 62 -0.68 4.45 -7.93
N GLY A 63 -0.29 3.48 -7.10
CA GLY A 63 -1.15 2.39 -6.64
C GLY A 63 -1.61 1.38 -7.70
N LYS A 64 -1.29 1.58 -9.00
CA LYS A 64 -1.69 0.68 -10.08
C LYS A 64 -0.70 -0.47 -10.30
N PRO A 65 -1.16 -1.63 -10.83
CA PRO A 65 -0.28 -2.65 -11.36
C PRO A 65 0.67 -2.08 -12.43
N ARG A 66 1.91 -2.54 -12.45
CA ARG A 66 2.99 -1.99 -13.29
C ARG A 66 2.59 -1.74 -14.75
N TYR A 67 2.02 -2.75 -15.40
CA TYR A 67 1.68 -2.63 -16.83
C TYR A 67 0.48 -1.72 -17.06
N ASP A 68 -0.43 -1.60 -16.09
CA ASP A 68 -1.54 -0.63 -16.14
C ASP A 68 -1.04 0.79 -15.98
N GLY A 69 -0.03 1.02 -15.14
CA GLY A 69 0.68 2.30 -15.05
C GLY A 69 1.34 2.69 -16.38
N VAL A 70 2.00 1.73 -17.07
CA VAL A 70 2.55 1.97 -18.41
C VAL A 70 1.45 2.37 -19.39
N ARG A 71 0.36 1.60 -19.49
CA ARG A 71 -0.76 1.88 -20.40
C ARG A 71 -1.37 3.26 -20.11
N SER A 72 -1.68 3.53 -18.85
CA SER A 72 -2.30 4.77 -18.41
C SER A 72 -1.47 6.00 -18.79
N LEU A 73 -0.15 5.96 -18.57
CA LEU A 73 0.71 7.07 -18.95
C LEU A 73 0.83 7.22 -20.46
N LEU A 74 1.05 6.14 -21.20
CA LEU A 74 1.15 6.20 -22.67
C LEU A 74 -0.13 6.72 -23.30
N GLU A 75 -1.29 6.29 -22.81
CA GLU A 75 -2.60 6.76 -23.24
C GLU A 75 -2.77 8.27 -23.00
N SER A 76 -2.33 8.79 -21.85
CA SER A 76 -2.35 10.22 -21.54
C SER A 76 -1.54 11.08 -22.53
N ARG A 77 -0.59 10.47 -23.22
CA ARG A 77 0.28 11.09 -24.24
C ARG A 77 -0.13 10.75 -25.66
N GLY A 78 -1.18 9.95 -25.85
CA GLY A 78 -1.61 9.47 -27.18
C GLY A 78 -0.61 8.54 -27.86
N ILE A 79 0.33 7.95 -27.08
CA ILE A 79 1.35 7.02 -27.59
C ILE A 79 0.78 5.62 -27.57
N ARG A 80 0.97 4.88 -28.67
CA ARG A 80 0.57 3.48 -28.78
C ARG A 80 1.78 2.62 -29.08
N VAL A 81 2.01 1.61 -28.26
CA VAL A 81 2.99 0.55 -28.47
C VAL A 81 2.28 -0.79 -28.45
N PRO A 82 2.86 -1.84 -29.02
CA PRO A 82 2.33 -3.20 -28.88
C PRO A 82 2.24 -3.62 -27.41
N GLU A 83 1.29 -4.47 -27.07
CA GLU A 83 1.18 -5.00 -25.71
C GLU A 83 2.43 -5.80 -25.31
N GLY A 84 2.90 -6.66 -26.19
CA GLY A 84 4.03 -7.55 -25.93
C GLY A 84 3.67 -8.72 -25.03
N ASP A 85 4.71 -9.37 -24.48
CA ASP A 85 4.63 -10.50 -23.58
C ASP A 85 5.37 -10.21 -22.27
N VAL A 86 4.96 -10.82 -21.16
CA VAL A 86 5.58 -10.64 -19.84
C VAL A 86 7.08 -10.97 -19.81
N THR A 87 7.54 -11.75 -20.80
CA THR A 87 8.94 -12.14 -21.00
C THR A 87 9.71 -11.20 -21.93
N ASP A 88 9.09 -10.13 -22.42
CA ASP A 88 9.77 -9.18 -23.30
C ASP A 88 11.02 -8.59 -22.65
N SER A 89 12.06 -8.43 -23.47
CA SER A 89 13.27 -7.75 -23.03
C SER A 89 12.97 -6.34 -22.53
N PRO A 90 13.65 -5.86 -21.47
CA PRO A 90 13.59 -4.47 -21.05
C PRO A 90 13.96 -3.45 -22.14
N SER A 91 14.62 -3.87 -23.20
CA SER A 91 14.93 -3.04 -24.38
C SER A 91 13.79 -2.96 -25.40
N ALA A 92 12.73 -3.76 -25.27
CA ALA A 92 11.61 -3.77 -26.20
C ALA A 92 10.66 -2.56 -25.90
N ASP A 93 10.21 -1.89 -26.96
CA ASP A 93 9.22 -0.83 -26.87
C ASP A 93 7.80 -1.43 -26.96
N THR A 94 7.46 -2.24 -25.99
CA THR A 94 6.14 -2.82 -25.73
C THR A 94 5.69 -2.44 -24.32
N VAL A 95 4.42 -2.56 -23.99
CA VAL A 95 3.91 -2.31 -22.63
C VAL A 95 4.68 -3.14 -21.62
N HIS A 96 4.86 -4.44 -21.91
CA HIS A 96 5.58 -5.35 -21.02
C HIS A 96 7.08 -5.04 -20.96
N GLY A 97 7.73 -4.78 -22.10
CA GLY A 97 9.15 -4.42 -22.13
C GLY A 97 9.46 -3.15 -21.35
N LEU A 98 8.63 -2.11 -21.51
CA LEU A 98 8.73 -0.87 -20.74
C LEU A 98 8.56 -1.11 -19.23
N GLY A 99 7.55 -1.90 -18.85
CA GLY A 99 7.34 -2.28 -17.46
C GLY A 99 8.52 -3.09 -16.89
N ASN A 100 9.13 -3.97 -17.69
CA ASN A 100 10.31 -4.75 -17.28
C ASN A 100 11.55 -3.85 -17.13
N ARG A 101 11.74 -2.85 -18.01
CA ARG A 101 12.80 -1.83 -17.91
C ARG A 101 12.68 -1.05 -16.59
N LYS A 102 11.45 -0.61 -16.23
CA LYS A 102 11.19 0.05 -14.95
C LYS A 102 11.55 -0.86 -13.77
N ASN A 103 11.25 -2.15 -13.87
CA ASN A 103 11.54 -3.09 -12.79
C ASN A 103 13.03 -3.30 -12.56
N GLU A 104 13.83 -3.36 -13.61
CA GLU A 104 15.29 -3.41 -13.48
C GLU A 104 15.83 -2.19 -12.75
N ALA A 105 15.36 -0.98 -13.13
CA ALA A 105 15.76 0.25 -12.47
C ALA A 105 15.38 0.25 -10.97
N PHE A 106 14.18 -0.24 -10.63
CA PHE A 106 13.74 -0.36 -9.25
C PHE A 106 14.61 -1.32 -8.44
N ASN A 107 14.85 -2.53 -8.97
CA ASN A 107 15.64 -3.54 -8.29
C ASN A 107 17.09 -3.10 -8.08
N ALA A 108 17.67 -2.39 -9.05
CA ALA A 108 19.02 -1.84 -8.93
C ALA A 108 19.07 -0.80 -7.79
N THR A 109 18.13 0.14 -7.74
CA THR A 109 18.05 1.14 -6.67
C THR A 109 17.85 0.48 -5.30
N LEU A 110 16.95 -0.47 -5.20
CA LEU A 110 16.70 -1.20 -3.93
C LEU A 110 17.94 -1.95 -3.44
N ALA A 111 18.71 -2.55 -4.36
CA ALA A 111 19.94 -3.28 -4.00
C ALA A 111 21.08 -2.34 -3.58
N GLU A 112 21.15 -1.14 -4.16
CA GLU A 112 22.21 -0.15 -3.88
C GLU A 112 21.94 0.63 -2.60
N GLU A 113 20.70 1.06 -2.38
CA GLU A 113 20.33 1.99 -1.30
C GLU A 113 19.72 1.27 -0.09
N GLY A 114 19.18 0.05 -0.28
CA GLY A 114 18.37 -0.63 0.73
C GLY A 114 17.04 0.08 0.94
N VAL A 115 16.31 -0.37 1.96
CA VAL A 115 15.09 0.29 2.44
C VAL A 115 14.90 0.00 3.93
N ALA A 116 14.42 0.99 4.67
CA ALA A 116 13.98 0.81 6.06
C ALA A 116 12.48 1.09 6.15
N ALA A 117 11.77 0.33 6.97
CA ALA A 117 10.37 0.62 7.24
C ALA A 117 10.22 1.96 7.98
N TYR A 118 9.09 2.63 7.79
CA TYR A 118 8.76 3.82 8.57
C TYR A 118 8.67 3.48 10.06
N PRO A 119 9.38 4.21 10.96
CA PRO A 119 9.34 3.92 12.39
C PRO A 119 7.94 4.00 12.99
N ALA A 120 7.12 4.97 12.56
CA ALA A 120 5.74 5.13 13.01
C ALA A 120 4.86 3.95 12.57
N SER A 121 5.07 3.42 11.36
CA SER A 121 4.34 2.25 10.86
C SER A 121 4.74 0.97 11.62
N VAL A 122 6.02 0.81 11.97
CA VAL A 122 6.48 -0.30 12.81
C VAL A 122 5.88 -0.22 14.21
N ALA A 123 5.84 0.97 14.82
CA ALA A 123 5.23 1.18 16.14
C ALA A 123 3.72 0.84 16.13
N PHE A 124 3.00 1.26 15.08
CA PHE A 124 1.59 0.92 14.93
C PHE A 124 1.40 -0.59 14.68
N LEU A 125 2.22 -1.21 13.84
CA LEU A 125 2.22 -2.65 13.61
C LEU A 125 2.44 -3.44 14.91
N ASP A 126 3.39 -2.99 15.75
CA ASP A 126 3.62 -3.58 17.09
C ASP A 126 2.37 -3.47 17.96
N ALA A 127 1.73 -2.32 17.97
CA ALA A 127 0.55 -2.07 18.80
C ALA A 127 -0.67 -2.90 18.36
N VAL A 128 -0.95 -3.02 17.06
CA VAL A 128 -2.09 -3.81 16.57
C VAL A 128 -1.86 -5.31 16.77
N GLN A 129 -0.62 -5.79 16.59
CA GLN A 129 -0.27 -7.19 16.88
C GLN A 129 -0.34 -7.51 18.38
N ALA A 130 0.11 -6.58 19.24
CA ALA A 130 -0.04 -6.72 20.68
C ALA A 130 -1.51 -6.78 21.13
N ASN A 131 -2.42 -6.18 20.37
CA ASN A 131 -3.87 -6.28 20.56
C ASN A 131 -4.48 -7.56 19.96
N GLY A 132 -3.67 -8.47 19.43
CA GLY A 132 -4.13 -9.74 18.86
C GLY A 132 -4.79 -9.59 17.48
N CYS A 133 -4.59 -8.47 16.79
CA CYS A 133 -5.10 -8.29 15.44
C CYS A 133 -4.22 -9.01 14.41
N HIS A 134 -4.85 -9.56 13.39
CA HIS A 134 -4.17 -10.10 12.22
C HIS A 134 -3.62 -8.98 11.33
N VAL A 135 -2.56 -9.28 10.60
CA VAL A 135 -1.94 -8.30 9.69
C VAL A 135 -1.60 -8.92 8.35
N ALA A 136 -1.90 -8.19 7.28
CA ALA A 136 -1.55 -8.57 5.92
C ALA A 136 -0.97 -7.39 5.15
N VAL A 137 -0.18 -7.69 4.12
CA VAL A 137 0.26 -6.73 3.12
C VAL A 137 -0.53 -6.92 1.83
N VAL A 138 -0.98 -5.82 1.24
CA VAL A 138 -1.71 -5.78 -0.03
C VAL A 138 -1.08 -4.74 -0.94
N SER A 139 -0.22 -5.18 -1.86
CA SER A 139 0.53 -4.30 -2.76
C SER A 139 0.27 -4.63 -4.23
N SER A 140 0.17 -3.60 -5.06
CA SER A 140 0.13 -3.76 -6.52
C SER A 140 1.48 -4.18 -7.12
N SER A 141 2.56 -4.09 -6.35
CA SER A 141 3.91 -4.43 -6.78
C SER A 141 4.18 -5.93 -6.66
N LYS A 142 4.78 -6.53 -7.70
CA LYS A 142 5.32 -7.90 -7.62
C LYS A 142 6.60 -8.00 -6.79
N ASN A 143 7.14 -6.85 -6.37
CA ASN A 143 8.39 -6.79 -5.59
C ASN A 143 8.15 -6.75 -4.09
N ALA A 144 6.90 -6.81 -3.63
CA ALA A 144 6.55 -6.70 -2.21
C ALA A 144 7.35 -7.66 -1.31
N PRO A 145 7.52 -8.96 -1.64
CA PRO A 145 8.34 -9.85 -0.81
C PRO A 145 9.80 -9.40 -0.67
N SER A 146 10.40 -8.90 -1.76
CA SER A 146 11.79 -8.41 -1.75
C SER A 146 11.94 -7.14 -0.92
N VAL A 147 10.96 -6.22 -1.02
CA VAL A 147 10.93 -4.99 -0.22
C VAL A 147 10.75 -5.29 1.27
N LEU A 148 9.82 -6.17 1.62
CA LEU A 148 9.60 -6.61 3.01
C LEU A 148 10.85 -7.25 3.62
N ALA A 149 11.53 -8.11 2.84
CA ALA A 149 12.78 -8.74 3.26
C ALA A 149 13.90 -7.71 3.46
N ALA A 150 14.06 -6.77 2.52
CA ALA A 150 15.06 -5.70 2.62
C ALA A 150 14.79 -4.77 3.81
N ALA A 151 13.51 -4.50 4.11
CA ALA A 151 13.09 -3.70 5.26
C ALA A 151 13.15 -4.46 6.60
N GLY A 152 13.42 -5.78 6.59
CA GLY A 152 13.52 -6.61 7.80
C GLY A 152 12.19 -6.83 8.51
N ILE A 153 11.05 -6.74 7.81
CA ILE A 153 9.71 -6.89 8.39
C ILE A 153 8.88 -8.04 7.75
N ALA A 154 9.50 -8.86 6.90
CA ALA A 154 8.78 -9.93 6.18
C ALA A 154 8.07 -10.92 7.12
N ASP A 155 8.70 -11.30 8.23
CA ASP A 155 8.17 -12.28 9.16
C ASP A 155 7.00 -11.73 10.04
N ARG A 156 6.67 -10.46 9.88
CA ARG A 156 5.60 -9.81 10.63
C ARG A 156 4.20 -10.10 10.08
N PHE A 157 4.10 -10.49 8.81
CA PHE A 157 2.85 -10.60 8.10
C PHE A 157 2.48 -12.05 7.82
N GLU A 158 1.24 -12.43 8.19
CA GLU A 158 0.68 -13.76 7.95
C GLU A 158 0.34 -13.98 6.47
N VAL A 159 -0.06 -12.90 5.79
CA VAL A 159 -0.53 -12.89 4.41
C VAL A 159 0.11 -11.74 3.63
N VAL A 160 0.55 -12.04 2.41
CA VAL A 160 1.00 -11.05 1.42
C VAL A 160 0.26 -11.29 0.12
N VAL A 161 -0.62 -10.36 -0.24
CA VAL A 161 -1.29 -10.32 -1.56
C VAL A 161 -0.59 -9.28 -2.39
N ASP A 162 0.32 -9.73 -3.25
CA ASP A 162 1.12 -8.88 -4.13
C ASP A 162 0.64 -8.95 -5.58
N GLY A 163 1.26 -8.18 -6.47
CA GLY A 163 0.93 -8.19 -7.89
C GLY A 163 1.18 -9.54 -8.59
N ALA A 164 1.97 -10.46 -8.01
CA ALA A 164 2.15 -11.81 -8.54
C ALA A 164 0.98 -12.71 -8.11
N VAL A 165 0.53 -12.59 -6.87
CA VAL A 165 -0.67 -13.28 -6.36
C VAL A 165 -1.89 -12.83 -7.15
N ALA A 166 -2.09 -11.52 -7.31
CA ALA A 166 -3.22 -10.97 -8.08
C ALA A 166 -3.25 -11.50 -9.51
N ALA A 167 -2.10 -11.50 -10.21
CA ALA A 167 -1.99 -12.00 -11.56
C ALA A 167 -2.24 -13.53 -11.67
N ARG A 168 -1.74 -14.33 -10.72
CA ARG A 168 -1.94 -15.77 -10.67
C ARG A 168 -3.41 -16.14 -10.45
N ASP A 169 -4.07 -15.43 -9.55
CA ASP A 169 -5.44 -15.72 -9.13
C ASP A 169 -6.48 -15.01 -10.03
N GLY A 170 -6.03 -14.20 -11.01
CA GLY A 170 -6.90 -13.45 -11.91
C GLY A 170 -7.71 -12.37 -11.22
N ILE A 171 -7.17 -11.77 -10.15
CA ILE A 171 -7.83 -10.77 -9.31
C ILE A 171 -7.59 -9.38 -9.89
N PRO A 172 -8.62 -8.54 -10.07
CA PRO A 172 -8.45 -7.13 -10.42
C PRO A 172 -7.59 -6.40 -9.40
N GLY A 173 -6.72 -5.50 -9.90
CA GLY A 173 -5.92 -4.61 -9.04
C GLY A 173 -6.70 -3.37 -8.60
N LYS A 174 -6.14 -2.63 -7.65
CA LYS A 174 -6.62 -1.31 -7.23
C LYS A 174 -6.91 -0.43 -8.47
N PRO A 175 -8.03 0.29 -8.56
CA PRO A 175 -8.97 0.64 -7.48
C PRO A 175 -10.09 -0.38 -7.23
N ALA A 176 -10.04 -1.61 -7.77
CA ALA A 176 -10.97 -2.66 -7.37
C ALA A 176 -10.64 -3.19 -5.96
N PRO A 177 -11.65 -3.56 -5.14
CA PRO A 177 -11.43 -4.00 -3.75
C PRO A 177 -10.84 -5.40 -3.63
N ASP A 178 -10.86 -6.17 -4.71
CA ASP A 178 -10.63 -7.62 -4.76
C ASP A 178 -9.32 -8.07 -4.09
N THR A 179 -8.24 -7.31 -4.20
CA THR A 179 -6.96 -7.66 -3.55
C THR A 179 -7.03 -7.54 -2.03
N PHE A 180 -7.74 -6.55 -1.50
CA PHE A 180 -7.99 -6.41 -0.07
C PHE A 180 -8.96 -7.47 0.44
N GLU A 181 -10.04 -7.74 -0.31
CA GLU A 181 -10.99 -8.83 0.00
C GLU A 181 -10.26 -10.18 0.05
N ARG A 182 -9.35 -10.42 -0.91
CA ARG A 182 -8.54 -11.64 -0.92
C ARG A 182 -7.65 -11.76 0.32
N ALA A 183 -7.07 -10.67 0.80
CA ALA A 183 -6.27 -10.68 2.02
C ALA A 183 -7.12 -11.01 3.25
N ALA A 184 -8.30 -10.40 3.37
CA ALA A 184 -9.27 -10.69 4.43
C ALA A 184 -9.71 -12.16 4.42
N GLU A 185 -10.02 -12.71 3.23
CA GLU A 185 -10.35 -14.13 3.05
C GLU A 185 -9.22 -15.06 3.53
N LEU A 186 -7.97 -14.77 3.16
CA LEU A 186 -6.81 -15.56 3.56
C LEU A 186 -6.54 -15.51 5.05
N LEU A 187 -6.84 -14.38 5.71
CA LEU A 187 -6.79 -14.25 7.18
C LEU A 187 -7.99 -14.89 7.88
N GLY A 188 -9.07 -15.22 7.14
CA GLY A 188 -10.31 -15.73 7.72
C GLY A 188 -11.08 -14.69 8.56
N VAL A 189 -10.92 -13.39 8.24
CA VAL A 189 -11.58 -12.28 8.93
C VAL A 189 -12.60 -11.64 7.98
N PRO A 190 -13.85 -11.39 8.42
CA PRO A 190 -14.83 -10.67 7.63
C PRO A 190 -14.31 -9.28 7.24
N THR A 191 -14.59 -8.81 6.01
CA THR A 191 -14.14 -7.48 5.54
C THR A 191 -14.61 -6.36 6.45
N THR A 192 -15.83 -6.46 6.99
CA THR A 192 -16.41 -5.50 7.95
C THR A 192 -15.65 -5.39 9.29
N GLU A 193 -14.75 -6.34 9.57
CA GLU A 193 -13.86 -6.34 10.74
C GLU A 193 -12.40 -6.06 10.34
N CYS A 194 -12.16 -5.64 9.08
CA CYS A 194 -10.84 -5.28 8.56
C CYS A 194 -10.69 -3.77 8.39
N ALA A 195 -9.50 -3.27 8.70
CA ALA A 195 -9.06 -1.92 8.36
C ALA A 195 -8.18 -1.99 7.10
N VAL A 196 -8.47 -1.15 6.10
CA VAL A 196 -7.57 -0.89 4.97
C VAL A 196 -6.67 0.29 5.33
N VAL A 197 -5.36 0.19 5.08
CA VAL A 197 -4.39 1.25 5.35
C VAL A 197 -3.64 1.57 4.06
N GLU A 198 -3.79 2.79 3.56
CA GLU A 198 -3.37 3.21 2.23
C GLU A 198 -2.90 4.66 2.17
N ASP A 199 -2.00 5.00 1.21
CA ASP A 199 -1.56 6.37 0.96
C ASP A 199 -1.93 6.88 -0.45
N ALA A 200 -2.24 5.96 -1.39
CA ALA A 200 -2.54 6.27 -2.78
C ALA A 200 -4.04 6.40 -3.06
N GLU A 201 -4.41 7.30 -3.99
CA GLU A 201 -5.81 7.51 -4.40
C GLU A 201 -6.49 6.20 -4.82
N SER A 202 -5.83 5.41 -5.67
CA SER A 202 -6.40 4.16 -6.17
C SER A 202 -6.61 3.11 -5.09
N GLY A 203 -5.79 3.10 -4.05
CA GLY A 203 -5.92 2.19 -2.94
C GLY A 203 -7.00 2.61 -1.96
N VAL A 204 -7.10 3.90 -1.65
CA VAL A 204 -8.24 4.44 -0.86
C VAL A 204 -9.55 4.16 -1.56
N MET A 205 -9.63 4.36 -2.90
CA MET A 205 -10.82 3.99 -3.69
C MET A 205 -11.13 2.50 -3.60
N ALA A 206 -10.11 1.62 -3.60
CA ALA A 206 -10.30 0.19 -3.43
C ALA A 206 -10.87 -0.15 -2.05
N GLY A 207 -10.35 0.47 -0.99
CA GLY A 207 -10.91 0.35 0.35
C GLY A 207 -12.36 0.81 0.43
N ALA A 208 -12.65 1.98 -0.14
CA ALA A 208 -14.01 2.55 -0.15
C ALA A 208 -15.01 1.76 -1.01
N ALA A 209 -14.54 1.05 -2.05
CA ALA A 209 -15.38 0.23 -2.92
C ALA A 209 -15.76 -1.11 -2.29
N GLY A 210 -14.98 -1.61 -1.31
CA GLY A 210 -15.28 -2.81 -0.54
C GLY A 210 -16.11 -2.50 0.71
N ASP A 211 -16.64 -3.56 1.33
CA ASP A 211 -17.38 -3.45 2.60
C ASP A 211 -16.39 -3.65 3.77
N PHE A 212 -15.43 -2.73 3.91
CA PHE A 212 -14.44 -2.77 5.00
C PHE A 212 -14.92 -1.98 6.22
N GLY A 213 -14.45 -2.38 7.41
CA GLY A 213 -14.82 -1.75 8.66
C GLY A 213 -14.34 -0.31 8.78
N VAL A 214 -13.16 0.00 8.23
CA VAL A 214 -12.60 1.36 8.18
C VAL A 214 -11.54 1.46 7.09
N VAL A 215 -11.46 2.62 6.44
CA VAL A 215 -10.39 2.99 5.49
C VAL A 215 -9.54 4.09 6.10
N ILE A 216 -8.27 3.80 6.32
CA ILE A 216 -7.28 4.70 6.90
C ILE A 216 -6.37 5.22 5.78
N GLY A 217 -6.39 6.52 5.54
CA GLY A 217 -5.49 7.21 4.63
C GLY A 217 -4.23 7.67 5.35
N VAL A 218 -3.05 7.47 4.77
CA VAL A 218 -1.78 8.06 5.22
C VAL A 218 -1.39 9.14 4.23
N ASP A 219 -1.34 10.39 4.64
CA ASP A 219 -1.03 11.50 3.72
C ASP A 219 0.48 11.58 3.47
N ARG A 220 0.90 11.09 2.31
CA ARG A 220 2.29 11.17 1.81
C ARG A 220 2.46 12.22 0.71
N GLY A 221 1.51 13.16 0.58
CA GLY A 221 1.57 14.26 -0.39
C GLY A 221 0.39 14.34 -1.34
N VAL A 222 -0.52 13.37 -1.32
CA VAL A 222 -1.80 13.41 -2.06
C VAL A 222 -2.71 14.49 -1.50
N GLY A 223 -2.66 14.71 -0.20
CA GLY A 223 -3.45 15.69 0.53
C GLY A 223 -4.66 15.08 1.24
N ARG A 224 -4.78 15.37 2.53
CA ARG A 224 -5.84 14.89 3.42
C ARG A 224 -7.23 15.00 2.80
N SER A 225 -7.58 16.17 2.27
CA SER A 225 -8.92 16.41 1.70
C SER A 225 -9.21 15.56 0.46
N THR A 226 -8.18 15.18 -0.30
CA THR A 226 -8.31 14.29 -1.45
C THR A 226 -8.59 12.87 -0.97
N LEU A 227 -7.83 12.37 -0.01
CA LEU A 227 -8.02 11.02 0.55
C LEU A 227 -9.41 10.89 1.21
N GLU A 228 -9.84 11.91 1.98
CA GLU A 228 -11.19 11.95 2.56
C GLU A 228 -12.29 11.94 1.48
N ALA A 229 -12.12 12.73 0.41
CA ALA A 229 -13.08 12.78 -0.69
C ALA A 229 -13.17 11.46 -1.47
N LEU A 230 -12.11 10.65 -1.47
CA LEU A 230 -12.04 9.34 -2.11
C LEU A 230 -12.54 8.20 -1.21
N GLY A 231 -12.85 8.49 0.06
CA GLY A 231 -13.50 7.56 0.95
C GLY A 231 -12.64 7.07 2.12
N ALA A 232 -11.54 7.75 2.45
CA ALA A 232 -10.86 7.51 3.71
C ALA A 232 -11.70 8.03 4.89
N ASP A 233 -11.98 7.14 5.85
CA ASP A 233 -12.71 7.47 7.08
C ASP A 233 -11.84 8.24 8.08
N ILE A 234 -10.55 7.91 8.10
CA ILE A 234 -9.54 8.54 8.96
C ILE A 234 -8.33 8.85 8.07
N VAL A 235 -7.78 10.06 8.20
CA VAL A 235 -6.52 10.41 7.54
C VAL A 235 -5.52 10.87 8.58
N VAL A 236 -4.31 10.33 8.53
CA VAL A 236 -3.18 10.66 9.41
C VAL A 236 -1.94 11.01 8.58
N ASP A 237 -1.01 11.73 9.16
CA ASP A 237 0.30 11.95 8.56
C ASP A 237 1.25 10.79 8.90
N GLU A 238 1.11 10.22 10.13
CA GLU A 238 1.88 9.07 10.59
C GLU A 238 0.98 8.08 11.33
N LEU A 239 1.22 6.76 11.15
CA LEU A 239 0.37 5.71 11.69
C LEU A 239 0.40 5.62 13.23
N ASP A 240 1.47 6.03 13.90
CA ASP A 240 1.57 6.01 15.35
C ASP A 240 0.59 6.98 16.03
N GLU A 241 0.05 7.96 15.29
CA GLU A 241 -1.04 8.82 15.75
C GLU A 241 -2.31 8.03 16.14
N LEU A 242 -2.49 6.84 15.57
CA LEU A 242 -3.64 5.97 15.82
C LEU A 242 -3.46 5.08 17.06
N ILE A 243 -2.25 4.90 17.58
CA ILE A 243 -1.99 4.01 18.74
C ILE A 243 -2.87 4.37 19.95
N PRO A 244 -3.05 5.66 20.31
CA PRO A 244 -3.92 6.01 21.44
C PRO A 244 -5.40 5.71 21.23
N LEU A 245 -5.83 5.43 19.99
CA LEU A 245 -7.20 5.16 19.61
C LEU A 245 -7.51 3.65 19.58
N LEU A 246 -6.49 2.81 19.63
CA LEU A 246 -6.67 1.36 19.68
C LEU A 246 -7.40 0.95 20.97
N PRO A 247 -8.26 -0.07 20.92
CA PRO A 247 -8.91 -0.58 22.12
C PRO A 247 -7.85 -1.06 23.13
N ALA A 248 -8.07 -0.78 24.42
CA ALA A 248 -7.18 -1.28 25.47
C ALA A 248 -7.21 -2.81 25.46
N ASN A 249 -6.04 -3.44 25.50
CA ASN A 249 -5.93 -4.89 25.60
C ASN A 249 -6.69 -5.41 26.83
N ALA A 250 -7.60 -6.35 26.61
CA ALA A 250 -8.37 -6.98 27.70
C ALA A 250 -7.43 -7.66 28.74
N ASP A 251 -6.23 -8.10 28.32
CA ASP A 251 -5.26 -8.75 29.20
C ASP A 251 -4.50 -7.79 30.12
N THR A 252 -4.46 -6.48 29.81
CA THR A 252 -3.80 -5.49 30.67
C THR A 252 -4.64 -5.13 31.88
N ILE A 253 -5.97 -5.29 31.79
CA ILE A 253 -6.91 -4.99 32.89
C ILE A 253 -6.90 -6.07 33.98
N ALA A 254 -6.51 -7.30 33.64
CA ALA A 254 -6.49 -8.42 34.60
C ALA A 254 -5.33 -8.39 35.63
N ASN A 255 -4.30 -7.56 35.37
CA ASN A 255 -3.09 -7.54 36.18
C ASN A 255 -3.01 -6.38 37.19
N ASP A 256 -4.03 -5.51 37.24
CA ASP A 256 -4.09 -4.37 38.16
C ASP A 256 -5.12 -4.52 39.29
N SER A 257 -5.47 -5.75 39.61
CA SER A 257 -6.25 -6.05 40.84
C SER A 257 -5.31 -5.97 42.04
N PRO A 258 -5.60 -5.17 43.07
CA PRO A 258 -4.81 -5.10 44.31
C PRO A 258 -4.80 -6.49 44.94
N ARG A 259 -3.63 -7.01 45.23
CA ARG A 259 -3.49 -8.17 46.13
C ARG A 259 -4.07 -7.74 47.49
N GLU A 260 -5.26 -8.27 47.81
CA GLU A 260 -5.77 -8.21 49.16
C GLU A 260 -4.79 -9.01 50.06
N ASP A 261 -4.03 -8.29 50.85
CA ASP A 261 -3.28 -8.86 51.97
C ASP A 261 -4.27 -9.55 52.89
N ARG A 262 -4.21 -10.86 52.91
CA ARG A 262 -4.85 -11.66 53.97
C ARG A 262 -3.84 -11.81 55.07
N GLU A 263 -4.07 -11.12 56.21
CA GLU A 263 -3.59 -11.48 57.53
C GLU A 263 -4.17 -12.81 58.02
#